data_570139bdf492f23812c4d6b184467e58
#
_entry.id   570139bdf492f23812c4d6b184467e58
#
_cell.length_a   1.000
_cell.length_b   1.000
_cell.length_c   1.000
_cell.angle_alpha   90.00
_cell.angle_beta   90.00
_cell.angle_gamma   90.00
#
_symmetry.space_group_name_H-M   'P 1'
#
loop_
_entity.id
_entity.type
_entity.pdbx_description
1 polymer ?
#
loop_
_entity_poly.entity_id
_entity_poly.type
_entity_poly.pdbx_seq_one_letter_code
_entity_poly.pdbx_strand_id
1 'polypeptide(L)'
;MPQLESRRSCRDSACYRPHTHDRFSIGLIDSGTTVFGGALGDPIRLAAGDVILIPAGHVHACNPDEGRWEYQMIQADQDWIAALLPPTAAHLLAGIRVYRQPEIYRRFTGINNMLFTDAEPSGIGTGFRTGLHECVTREPEYRLPGYGDEELFARLEPVLVRLRQDESNPTLEDLAELAGMGKYQLIRAMKRLTGLAPLAWRQNERVTESRRMLREGRALAETAHALGFVDQSHFHRVFRAHVAASPGTYRG
;
A
#
# COMPACT_ATOMS: atom_id res chain seq x y z
N MET A 1 -16.34 -9.98 -5.96
CA MET A 1 -16.62 -8.79 -5.13
C MET A 1 -15.69 -7.68 -5.58
N PRO A 2 -16.16 -6.60 -6.20
CA PRO A 2 -15.31 -5.56 -6.81
C PRO A 2 -14.45 -4.78 -5.80
N GLN A 3 -14.88 -4.77 -4.53
CA GLN A 3 -14.16 -4.12 -3.43
C GLN A 3 -12.95 -4.92 -2.91
N LEU A 4 -12.75 -6.15 -3.36
CA LEU A 4 -11.67 -7.03 -2.89
C LEU A 4 -10.75 -7.45 -4.04
N GLU A 5 -9.47 -7.52 -3.74
CA GLU A 5 -8.42 -8.08 -4.59
C GLU A 5 -7.54 -8.99 -3.74
N SER A 6 -7.16 -10.15 -4.24
CA SER A 6 -6.31 -11.07 -3.51
C SER A 6 -5.21 -11.64 -4.40
N ARG A 7 -4.07 -11.91 -3.79
CA ARG A 7 -2.98 -12.64 -4.45
C ARG A 7 -2.20 -13.49 -3.46
N ARG A 8 -1.58 -14.54 -4.00
CA ARG A 8 -0.53 -15.32 -3.33
C ARG A 8 0.76 -15.16 -4.11
N SER A 9 1.85 -14.95 -3.42
CA SER A 9 3.14 -14.67 -4.05
C SER A 9 4.26 -15.40 -3.35
N CYS A 10 5.22 -15.84 -4.15
CA CYS A 10 6.46 -16.40 -3.70
C CYS A 10 7.61 -15.59 -4.29
N ARG A 11 8.60 -15.21 -3.49
CA ARG A 11 9.71 -14.35 -3.92
C ARG A 11 11.04 -14.81 -3.38
N ASP A 12 12.04 -14.81 -4.26
CA ASP A 12 13.42 -15.17 -3.91
C ASP A 12 14.32 -13.93 -3.80
N SER A 13 14.01 -12.84 -4.50
CA SER A 13 14.92 -11.69 -4.61
C SER A 13 14.25 -10.37 -5.01
N ALA A 14 12.94 -10.21 -4.81
CA ALA A 14 12.27 -8.98 -5.21
C ALA A 14 12.46 -7.87 -4.17
N CYS A 15 13.21 -6.83 -4.52
CA CYS A 15 13.24 -5.59 -3.74
C CYS A 15 12.11 -4.68 -4.21
N TYR A 16 11.18 -4.39 -3.33
CA TYR A 16 10.14 -3.40 -3.56
C TYR A 16 10.67 -2.01 -3.22
N ARG A 17 10.41 -1.06 -4.10
CA ARG A 17 10.58 0.34 -3.75
C ARG A 17 9.50 0.73 -2.72
N PRO A 18 9.81 1.67 -1.82
CA PRO A 18 8.78 2.24 -0.97
C PRO A 18 7.59 2.73 -1.80
N HIS A 19 6.39 2.28 -1.45
CA HIS A 19 5.16 2.55 -2.20
C HIS A 19 3.94 2.57 -1.27
N THR A 20 2.80 3.02 -1.80
CA THR A 20 1.50 2.97 -1.12
C THR A 20 0.53 2.10 -1.92
N HIS A 21 -0.57 1.75 -1.29
CA HIS A 21 -1.76 1.23 -1.95
C HIS A 21 -2.93 2.21 -1.80
N ASP A 22 -3.83 2.20 -2.78
CA ASP A 22 -5.13 2.91 -2.74
C ASP A 22 -6.18 2.18 -1.91
N ARG A 23 -5.83 1.00 -1.39
CA ARG A 23 -6.70 0.10 -0.63
C ARG A 23 -6.08 -0.29 0.70
N PHE A 24 -6.94 -0.61 1.66
CA PHE A 24 -6.51 -1.27 2.89
C PHE A 24 -5.94 -2.64 2.56
N SER A 25 -4.75 -2.92 3.06
CA SER A 25 -4.04 -4.15 2.74
C SER A 25 -3.83 -5.01 3.98
N ILE A 26 -4.06 -6.32 3.84
CA ILE A 26 -3.78 -7.33 4.85
C ILE A 26 -2.75 -8.29 4.25
N GLY A 27 -1.53 -8.25 4.79
CA GLY A 27 -0.44 -9.14 4.42
C GLY A 27 -0.33 -10.30 5.43
N LEU A 28 -0.12 -11.51 4.93
CA LEU A 28 0.06 -12.73 5.73
C LEU A 28 1.37 -13.37 5.30
N ILE A 29 2.30 -13.61 6.20
CA ILE A 29 3.55 -14.29 5.90
C ILE A 29 3.35 -15.80 6.06
N ASP A 30 3.47 -16.54 4.95
CA ASP A 30 3.24 -18.00 4.95
C ASP A 30 4.52 -18.77 5.28
N SER A 31 5.66 -18.32 4.73
CA SER A 31 6.97 -18.93 4.99
C SER A 31 8.12 -17.94 4.80
N GLY A 32 9.28 -18.24 5.37
CA GLY A 32 10.46 -17.39 5.29
C GLY A 32 10.37 -16.13 6.18
N THR A 33 11.23 -15.17 5.89
CA THR A 33 11.29 -13.89 6.62
C THR A 33 11.43 -12.71 5.66
N THR A 34 10.95 -11.56 6.10
CA THR A 34 11.03 -10.31 5.33
C THR A 34 11.31 -9.13 6.24
N VAL A 35 12.06 -8.15 5.74
CA VAL A 35 12.26 -6.87 6.39
C VAL A 35 11.18 -5.91 5.90
N PHE A 36 10.35 -5.45 6.82
CA PHE A 36 9.29 -4.49 6.57
C PHE A 36 9.70 -3.11 7.08
N GLY A 37 9.68 -2.12 6.22
CA GLY A 37 9.88 -0.71 6.56
C GLY A 37 8.61 0.10 6.30
N GLY A 38 8.20 0.90 7.27
CA GLY A 38 7.23 1.98 7.10
C GLY A 38 7.92 3.29 6.73
N ALA A 39 7.12 4.37 6.61
CA ALA A 39 7.68 5.72 6.38
C ALA A 39 8.43 6.26 7.61
N LEU A 40 8.00 5.84 8.79
CA LEU A 40 8.55 6.25 10.09
C LEU A 40 8.88 5.01 10.91
N GLY A 41 9.88 5.12 11.75
CA GLY A 41 10.36 4.04 12.63
C GLY A 41 11.41 3.14 11.98
N ASP A 42 11.99 2.27 12.81
CA ASP A 42 12.97 1.29 12.37
C ASP A 42 12.30 0.15 11.60
N PRO A 43 13.00 -0.45 10.63
CA PRO A 43 12.51 -1.64 9.96
C PRO A 43 12.28 -2.78 10.95
N ILE A 44 11.21 -3.53 10.75
CA ILE A 44 10.84 -4.69 11.56
C ILE A 44 10.98 -5.98 10.74
N ARG A 45 11.40 -7.06 11.40
CA ARG A 45 11.44 -8.38 10.78
C ARG A 45 10.11 -9.07 10.97
N LEU A 46 9.50 -9.49 9.87
CA LEU A 46 8.30 -10.31 9.83
C LEU A 46 8.69 -11.76 9.51
N ALA A 47 7.97 -12.71 10.10
CA ALA A 47 8.19 -14.15 9.96
C ALA A 47 6.87 -14.87 9.67
N ALA A 48 6.97 -16.16 9.36
CA ALA A 48 5.80 -17.02 9.13
C ALA A 48 4.79 -16.93 10.28
N GLY A 49 3.52 -16.72 9.95
CA GLY A 49 2.42 -16.51 10.90
C GLY A 49 2.15 -15.05 11.25
N ASP A 50 3.02 -14.11 10.85
CA ASP A 50 2.77 -12.67 11.06
C ASP A 50 1.68 -12.15 10.11
N VAL A 51 0.83 -11.28 10.64
CA VAL A 51 -0.23 -10.57 9.91
C VAL A 51 0.03 -9.08 10.00
N ILE A 52 0.03 -8.40 8.87
CA ILE A 52 0.23 -6.96 8.80
C ILE A 52 -0.99 -6.27 8.21
N LEU A 53 -1.49 -5.25 8.91
CA LEU A 53 -2.54 -4.36 8.43
C LEU A 53 -1.93 -3.05 8.00
N ILE A 54 -2.19 -2.65 6.74
CA ILE A 54 -1.65 -1.43 6.13
C ILE A 54 -2.81 -0.61 5.59
N PRO A 55 -3.18 0.51 6.23
CA PRO A 55 -4.21 1.39 5.71
C PRO A 55 -3.81 2.01 4.37
N ALA A 56 -4.81 2.41 3.58
CA ALA A 56 -4.58 3.09 2.30
C ALA A 56 -3.68 4.33 2.48
N GLY A 57 -2.82 4.59 1.51
CA GLY A 57 -1.93 5.74 1.51
C GLY A 57 -0.67 5.59 2.39
N HIS A 58 -0.56 4.55 3.22
CA HIS A 58 0.63 4.37 4.08
C HIS A 58 1.81 3.81 3.29
N VAL A 59 2.90 4.57 3.26
CA VAL A 59 4.13 4.14 2.58
C VAL A 59 4.79 3.00 3.34
N HIS A 60 5.14 1.97 2.58
CA HIS A 60 5.87 0.82 3.10
C HIS A 60 6.74 0.16 2.01
N ALA A 61 7.68 -0.65 2.45
CA ALA A 61 8.43 -1.57 1.62
C ALA A 61 8.60 -2.90 2.36
N CYS A 62 8.51 -4.01 1.62
CA CYS A 62 8.64 -5.35 2.17
C CYS A 62 9.65 -6.11 1.32
N ASN A 63 10.82 -6.38 1.86
CA ASN A 63 11.92 -6.99 1.12
C ASN A 63 12.35 -8.30 1.77
N PRO A 64 12.74 -9.33 0.98
CA PRO A 64 13.28 -10.56 1.55
C PRO A 64 14.44 -10.24 2.49
N ASP A 65 14.48 -10.90 3.63
CA ASP A 65 15.59 -10.80 4.57
C ASP A 65 16.67 -11.80 4.18
N GLU A 66 16.30 -13.09 4.20
CA GLU A 66 17.17 -14.19 3.79
C GLU A 66 16.37 -15.19 2.95
N GLY A 67 16.83 -15.39 1.69
CA GLY A 67 16.27 -16.41 0.81
C GLY A 67 14.82 -16.19 0.38
N ARG A 68 14.12 -17.29 0.18
CA ARG A 68 12.75 -17.32 -0.32
C ARG A 68 11.74 -17.03 0.78
N TRP A 69 10.73 -16.23 0.47
CA TRP A 69 9.58 -16.01 1.33
C TRP A 69 8.26 -16.07 0.54
N GLU A 70 7.24 -16.55 1.20
CA GLU A 70 5.90 -16.68 0.63
C GLU A 70 4.91 -15.86 1.45
N TYR A 71 3.98 -15.22 0.77
CA TYR A 71 2.99 -14.38 1.41
C TYR A 71 1.68 -14.33 0.64
N GLN A 72 0.62 -14.05 1.36
CA GLN A 72 -0.69 -13.69 0.82
C GLN A 72 -0.94 -12.21 1.03
N MET A 73 -1.68 -11.59 0.10
CA MET A 73 -2.08 -10.19 0.21
C MET A 73 -3.55 -10.08 -0.15
N ILE A 74 -4.35 -9.56 0.77
CA ILE A 74 -5.74 -9.17 0.53
C ILE A 74 -5.76 -7.65 0.50
N GLN A 75 -6.35 -7.08 -0.54
CA GLN A 75 -6.58 -5.64 -0.65
C GLN A 75 -8.08 -5.38 -0.69
N ALA A 76 -8.56 -4.54 0.20
CA ALA A 76 -9.97 -4.20 0.34
C ALA A 76 -10.17 -2.69 0.20
N ASP A 77 -11.30 -2.29 -0.33
CA ASP A 77 -11.73 -0.91 -0.30
C ASP A 77 -11.75 -0.40 1.14
N GLN A 78 -11.11 0.75 1.41
CA GLN A 78 -10.94 1.23 2.79
C GLN A 78 -12.26 1.69 3.41
N ASP A 79 -13.17 2.26 2.63
CA ASP A 79 -14.48 2.70 3.13
C ASP A 79 -15.34 1.48 3.48
N TRP A 80 -15.22 0.42 2.68
CA TRP A 80 -15.87 -0.86 3.01
C TRP A 80 -15.31 -1.46 4.29
N ILE A 81 -13.99 -1.44 4.52
CA ILE A 81 -13.38 -1.87 5.79
C ILE A 81 -13.86 -0.98 6.95
N ALA A 82 -13.90 0.34 6.76
CA ALA A 82 -14.38 1.27 7.77
C ALA A 82 -15.84 0.97 8.19
N ALA A 83 -16.69 0.62 7.23
CA ALA A 83 -18.08 0.25 7.49
C ALA A 83 -18.24 -1.09 8.26
N LEU A 84 -17.22 -1.94 8.28
CA LEU A 84 -17.21 -3.18 9.06
C LEU A 84 -16.73 -2.97 10.51
N LEU A 85 -16.07 -1.84 10.79
CA LEU A 85 -15.48 -1.52 12.09
C LEU A 85 -16.46 -0.74 12.98
N PRO A 86 -16.44 -0.97 14.29
CA PRO A 86 -17.15 -0.08 15.22
C PRO A 86 -16.44 1.30 15.23
N PRO A 87 -17.14 2.41 15.53
CA PRO A 87 -16.58 3.76 15.56
C PRO A 87 -15.34 3.89 16.45
N THR A 88 -15.26 3.13 17.53
CA THR A 88 -14.12 3.08 18.46
C THR A 88 -12.86 2.46 17.85
N ALA A 89 -12.96 1.80 16.71
CA ALA A 89 -11.87 1.09 16.05
C ALA A 89 -11.23 1.88 14.88
N ALA A 90 -11.58 3.15 14.70
CA ALA A 90 -10.98 4.03 13.69
C ALA A 90 -9.43 4.04 13.74
N HIS A 91 -8.85 3.74 14.91
CA HIS A 91 -7.41 3.61 15.10
C HIS A 91 -6.77 2.53 14.21
N LEU A 92 -7.51 1.51 13.74
CA LEU A 92 -6.98 0.51 12.78
C LEU A 92 -6.71 1.12 11.40
N LEU A 93 -7.32 2.24 11.09
CA LEU A 93 -7.12 2.97 9.82
C LEU A 93 -6.06 4.08 9.95
N ALA A 94 -5.56 4.34 11.15
CA ALA A 94 -4.66 5.46 11.44
C ALA A 94 -3.16 5.10 11.37
N GLY A 95 -2.81 3.83 11.18
CA GLY A 95 -1.41 3.40 11.11
C GLY A 95 -1.26 1.90 10.86
N ILE A 96 -0.05 1.51 10.51
CA ILE A 96 0.30 0.12 10.24
C ILE A 96 0.37 -0.67 11.55
N ARG A 97 -0.13 -1.90 11.53
CA ARG A 97 -0.11 -2.82 12.68
C ARG A 97 0.35 -4.19 12.29
N VAL A 98 1.11 -4.83 13.17
CA VAL A 98 1.56 -6.21 13.01
C VAL A 98 1.04 -7.05 14.17
N TYR A 99 0.48 -8.20 13.84
CA TYR A 99 -0.06 -9.18 14.78
C TYR A 99 0.69 -10.51 14.64
N ARG A 100 0.99 -11.15 15.77
CA ARG A 100 1.65 -12.47 15.86
C ARG A 100 0.74 -13.57 16.41
N GLN A 101 -0.54 -13.29 16.52
CA GLN A 101 -1.51 -14.25 17.03
C GLN A 101 -1.93 -15.26 15.95
N PRO A 102 -1.72 -16.57 16.17
CA PRO A 102 -2.05 -17.61 15.17
C PRO A 102 -3.53 -17.65 14.77
N GLU A 103 -4.42 -17.18 15.66
CA GLU A 103 -5.86 -17.11 15.37
C GLU A 103 -6.15 -16.07 14.28
N ILE A 104 -5.53 -14.90 14.36
CA ILE A 104 -5.68 -13.82 13.36
C ILE A 104 -5.14 -14.30 12.01
N TYR A 105 -3.96 -14.92 12.00
CA TYR A 105 -3.39 -15.49 10.78
C TYR A 105 -4.32 -16.54 10.14
N ARG A 106 -4.79 -17.52 10.93
CA ARG A 106 -5.72 -18.55 10.44
C ARG A 106 -7.02 -17.96 9.92
N ARG A 107 -7.54 -16.91 10.58
CA ARG A 107 -8.75 -16.21 10.16
C ARG A 107 -8.60 -15.59 8.78
N PHE A 108 -7.60 -14.76 8.58
CA PHE A 108 -7.40 -14.10 7.29
C PHE A 108 -6.94 -15.05 6.19
N THR A 109 -6.19 -16.11 6.51
CA THR A 109 -5.90 -17.19 5.56
C THR A 109 -7.19 -17.89 5.11
N GLY A 110 -8.11 -18.15 6.04
CA GLY A 110 -9.43 -18.71 5.72
C GLY A 110 -10.24 -17.80 4.79
N ILE A 111 -10.28 -16.51 5.09
CA ILE A 111 -10.93 -15.51 4.23
C ILE A 111 -10.27 -15.48 2.84
N ASN A 112 -8.94 -15.49 2.80
CA ASN A 112 -8.21 -15.49 1.53
C ASN A 112 -8.51 -16.74 0.70
N ASN A 113 -8.64 -17.90 1.33
CA ASN A 113 -9.06 -19.13 0.65
C ASN A 113 -10.45 -19.00 0.03
N MET A 114 -11.39 -18.39 0.75
CA MET A 114 -12.75 -18.15 0.25
C MET A 114 -12.77 -17.26 -1.01
N LEU A 115 -11.81 -16.32 -1.15
CA LEU A 115 -11.71 -15.45 -2.32
C LEU A 115 -11.26 -16.19 -3.61
N PHE A 116 -10.70 -17.40 -3.48
CA PHE A 116 -10.31 -18.27 -4.60
C PHE A 116 -11.30 -19.40 -4.86
N THR A 117 -12.45 -19.39 -4.19
CA THR A 117 -13.54 -20.36 -4.36
C THR A 117 -14.84 -19.61 -4.66
N ASP A 118 -15.87 -20.36 -5.02
CA ASP A 118 -17.23 -19.80 -5.23
C ASP A 118 -17.97 -19.54 -3.89
N ALA A 119 -17.24 -19.03 -2.89
CA ALA A 119 -17.83 -18.73 -1.59
C ALA A 119 -18.79 -17.54 -1.66
N GLU A 120 -19.88 -17.64 -0.90
CA GLU A 120 -20.90 -16.60 -0.83
C GLU A 120 -20.34 -15.28 -0.27
N PRO A 121 -20.62 -14.14 -0.91
CA PRO A 121 -20.14 -12.82 -0.46
C PRO A 121 -20.47 -12.48 1.00
N SER A 122 -21.60 -12.96 1.50
CA SER A 122 -22.04 -12.77 2.90
C SER A 122 -21.11 -13.47 3.89
N GLY A 123 -20.60 -14.66 3.54
CA GLY A 123 -19.64 -15.41 4.34
C GLY A 123 -18.28 -14.69 4.40
N ILE A 124 -17.83 -14.15 3.28
CA ILE A 124 -16.61 -13.36 3.21
C ILE A 124 -16.72 -12.11 4.09
N GLY A 125 -17.81 -11.34 3.97
CA GLY A 125 -18.07 -10.16 4.79
C GLY A 125 -18.11 -10.45 6.30
N THR A 126 -18.74 -11.58 6.68
CA THR A 126 -18.76 -12.04 8.07
C THR A 126 -17.36 -12.40 8.57
N GLY A 127 -16.58 -13.10 7.73
CA GLY A 127 -15.17 -13.43 8.03
C GLY A 127 -14.34 -12.18 8.30
N PHE A 128 -14.42 -11.16 7.43
CA PHE A 128 -13.73 -9.88 7.63
C PHE A 128 -14.13 -9.19 8.92
N ARG A 129 -15.44 -9.09 9.20
CA ARG A 129 -15.93 -8.47 10.45
C ARG A 129 -15.36 -9.15 11.68
N THR A 130 -15.34 -10.47 11.71
CA THR A 130 -14.78 -11.25 12.82
C THR A 130 -13.28 -11.05 12.92
N GLY A 131 -12.53 -11.15 11.83
CA GLY A 131 -11.07 -10.96 11.83
C GLY A 131 -10.65 -9.56 12.24
N LEU A 132 -11.34 -8.53 11.76
CA LEU A 132 -11.10 -7.15 12.16
C LEU A 132 -11.45 -6.92 13.65
N HIS A 133 -12.52 -7.53 14.15
CA HIS A 133 -12.86 -7.47 15.57
C HIS A 133 -11.77 -8.12 16.45
N GLU A 134 -11.22 -9.25 16.02
CA GLU A 134 -10.07 -9.87 16.70
C GLU A 134 -8.86 -8.92 16.74
N CYS A 135 -8.59 -8.16 15.65
CA CYS A 135 -7.54 -7.15 15.63
C CYS A 135 -7.82 -5.93 16.52
N VAL A 136 -9.10 -5.56 16.72
CA VAL A 136 -9.48 -4.47 17.63
C VAL A 136 -9.28 -4.85 19.09
N THR A 137 -9.57 -6.08 19.44
CA THR A 137 -9.58 -6.57 20.83
C THR A 137 -8.24 -7.07 21.33
N ARG A 138 -7.26 -7.20 20.44
CA ARG A 138 -5.90 -7.68 20.77
C ARG A 138 -4.85 -6.61 20.54
N GLU A 139 -3.82 -6.63 21.38
CA GLU A 139 -2.67 -5.76 21.18
C GLU A 139 -1.82 -6.25 20.00
N PRO A 140 -1.48 -5.36 19.04
CA PRO A 140 -0.51 -5.67 18.01
C PRO A 140 0.90 -5.74 18.60
N GLU A 141 1.75 -6.59 18.02
CA GLU A 141 3.17 -6.68 18.37
C GLU A 141 3.92 -5.39 18.02
N TYR A 142 3.57 -4.78 16.87
CA TYR A 142 4.14 -3.51 16.43
C TYR A 142 3.06 -2.55 15.97
N ARG A 143 3.27 -1.28 16.29
CA ARG A 143 2.49 -0.15 15.80
C ARG A 143 3.44 0.83 15.13
N LEU A 144 3.27 1.03 13.82
CA LEU A 144 3.96 2.10 13.12
C LEU A 144 2.96 3.24 12.91
N PRO A 145 3.29 4.45 13.38
CA PRO A 145 2.37 5.57 13.31
C PRO A 145 2.10 5.94 11.84
N GLY A 146 0.90 6.43 11.62
CA GLY A 146 0.56 7.12 10.37
C GLY A 146 1.11 8.55 10.34
N TYR A 147 0.84 9.22 9.25
CA TYR A 147 1.20 10.64 9.07
C TYR A 147 0.24 11.51 9.88
N GLY A 148 0.74 12.28 10.84
CA GLY A 148 -0.08 13.06 11.78
C GLY A 148 0.38 14.51 11.97
N ASP A 149 1.10 15.09 11.01
CA ASP A 149 1.54 16.50 11.07
C ASP A 149 0.63 17.36 10.16
N GLU A 150 -0.49 17.83 10.73
CA GLU A 150 -1.50 18.60 10.00
C GLU A 150 -0.94 19.93 9.48
N GLU A 151 -0.06 20.58 10.23
CA GLU A 151 0.58 21.84 9.82
C GLU A 151 1.51 21.60 8.62
N LEU A 152 2.31 20.54 8.67
CA LEU A 152 3.17 20.15 7.56
C LEU A 152 2.34 19.71 6.35
N PHE A 153 1.23 19.01 6.56
CA PHE A 153 0.31 18.63 5.47
C PHE A 153 -0.24 19.86 4.77
N ALA A 154 -0.82 20.81 5.51
CA ALA A 154 -1.37 22.05 4.94
C ALA A 154 -0.31 22.83 4.14
N ARG A 155 0.92 22.86 4.63
CA ARG A 155 2.03 23.52 3.93
C ARG A 155 2.45 22.82 2.65
N LEU A 156 2.39 21.48 2.61
CA LEU A 156 2.79 20.68 1.45
C LEU A 156 1.62 20.36 0.50
N GLU A 157 0.38 20.61 0.88
CA GLU A 157 -0.79 20.34 0.04
C GLU A 157 -0.67 20.93 -1.38
N PRO A 158 -0.24 22.20 -1.60
CA PRO A 158 -0.05 22.75 -2.94
C PRO A 158 0.97 21.97 -3.77
N VAL A 159 2.03 21.44 -3.12
CA VAL A 159 3.04 20.61 -3.77
C VAL A 159 2.45 19.25 -4.17
N LEU A 160 1.69 18.62 -3.27
CA LEU A 160 1.03 17.34 -3.54
C LEU A 160 0.02 17.46 -4.69
N VAL A 161 -0.77 18.53 -4.71
CA VAL A 161 -1.73 18.84 -5.79
C VAL A 161 -0.98 19.04 -7.11
N ARG A 162 0.09 19.82 -7.12
CA ARG A 162 0.92 20.07 -8.31
C ARG A 162 1.52 18.78 -8.85
N LEU A 163 2.09 17.94 -7.99
CA LEU A 163 2.69 16.65 -8.37
C LEU A 163 1.67 15.66 -8.93
N ARG A 164 0.42 15.72 -8.48
CA ARG A 164 -0.66 14.83 -8.94
C ARG A 164 -1.25 15.28 -10.28
N GLN A 165 -1.46 16.58 -10.46
CA GLN A 165 -2.21 17.13 -11.59
C GLN A 165 -1.35 17.53 -12.77
N ASP A 166 -0.08 17.86 -12.56
CA ASP A 166 0.79 18.35 -13.62
C ASP A 166 1.25 17.23 -14.54
N GLU A 167 0.95 17.32 -15.82
CA GLU A 167 1.42 16.40 -16.85
C GLU A 167 2.93 16.57 -17.11
N SER A 168 3.47 17.78 -16.91
CA SER A 168 4.90 18.07 -17.00
C SER A 168 5.66 17.51 -15.77
N ASN A 169 6.98 17.49 -15.82
CA ASN A 169 7.80 17.16 -14.67
C ASN A 169 8.22 18.47 -13.97
N PRO A 170 7.51 18.93 -12.93
CA PRO A 170 7.88 20.14 -12.22
C PRO A 170 9.29 19.99 -11.63
N THR A 171 10.05 21.06 -11.64
CA THR A 171 11.39 21.08 -11.03
C THR A 171 11.29 21.09 -9.51
N LEU A 172 12.38 20.69 -8.83
CA LEU A 172 12.43 20.82 -7.36
C LEU A 172 12.39 22.28 -6.91
N GLU A 173 12.84 23.18 -7.73
CA GLU A 173 12.79 24.63 -7.54
C GLU A 173 11.34 25.12 -7.49
N ASP A 174 10.54 24.78 -8.51
CA ASP A 174 9.12 25.17 -8.60
C ASP A 174 8.32 24.62 -7.40
N LEU A 175 8.57 23.37 -7.03
CA LEU A 175 7.91 22.73 -5.90
C LEU A 175 8.33 23.33 -4.55
N ALA A 176 9.59 23.71 -4.41
CA ALA A 176 10.13 24.33 -3.20
C ALA A 176 9.56 25.73 -2.99
N GLU A 177 9.39 26.49 -4.07
CA GLU A 177 8.75 27.81 -4.07
C GLU A 177 7.29 27.73 -3.60
N LEU A 178 6.52 26.75 -4.11
CA LEU A 178 5.13 26.51 -3.68
C LEU A 178 4.99 26.27 -2.18
N ALA A 179 5.97 25.62 -1.55
CA ALA A 179 5.96 25.34 -0.12
C ALA A 179 6.65 26.43 0.73
N GLY A 180 7.25 27.46 0.10
CA GLY A 180 8.07 28.45 0.80
C GLY A 180 9.27 27.82 1.52
N MET A 181 9.95 26.85 0.88
CA MET A 181 11.05 26.08 1.44
C MET A 181 12.25 26.06 0.49
N GLY A 182 13.46 25.76 1.03
CA GLY A 182 14.58 25.38 0.18
C GLY A 182 14.40 23.94 -0.33
N LYS A 183 15.02 23.57 -1.47
CA LYS A 183 14.93 22.23 -2.10
C LYS A 183 15.19 21.07 -1.13
N TYR A 184 16.24 21.17 -0.33
CA TYR A 184 16.58 20.13 0.64
C TYR A 184 15.59 20.05 1.80
N GLN A 185 15.02 21.20 2.19
CA GLN A 185 13.95 21.23 3.18
C GLN A 185 12.68 20.56 2.65
N LEU A 186 12.29 20.85 1.40
CA LEU A 186 11.18 20.20 0.74
C LEU A 186 11.34 18.68 0.69
N ILE A 187 12.52 18.19 0.27
CA ILE A 187 12.78 16.74 0.20
C ILE A 187 12.61 16.09 1.59
N ARG A 188 13.15 16.71 2.66
CA ARG A 188 13.01 16.19 4.02
C ARG A 188 11.56 16.26 4.51
N ALA A 189 10.88 17.39 4.25
CA ALA A 189 9.49 17.60 4.60
C ALA A 189 8.57 16.58 3.92
N MET A 190 8.73 16.37 2.62
CA MET A 190 7.99 15.35 1.86
C MET A 190 8.24 13.93 2.40
N LYS A 191 9.50 13.57 2.66
CA LYS A 191 9.83 12.26 3.26
C LYS A 191 9.21 12.11 4.66
N ARG A 192 9.21 13.15 5.47
CA ARG A 192 8.59 13.14 6.79
C ARG A 192 7.08 12.98 6.71
N LEU A 193 6.43 13.69 5.77
CA LEU A 193 4.98 13.65 5.60
C LEU A 193 4.51 12.37 4.89
N THR A 194 5.18 11.98 3.80
CA THR A 194 4.68 10.93 2.89
C THR A 194 5.57 9.69 2.84
N GLY A 195 6.73 9.69 3.50
CA GLY A 195 7.75 8.66 3.38
C GLY A 195 8.54 8.70 2.07
N LEU A 196 8.18 9.56 1.11
CA LEU A 196 8.73 9.60 -0.23
C LEU A 196 9.28 11.00 -0.57
N ALA A 197 10.35 11.04 -1.37
CA ALA A 197 10.80 12.28 -2.01
C ALA A 197 9.80 12.70 -3.10
N PRO A 198 9.72 13.99 -3.50
CA PRO A 198 8.69 14.51 -4.40
C PRO A 198 8.47 13.69 -5.67
N LEU A 199 9.52 13.42 -6.44
CA LEU A 199 9.40 12.66 -7.68
C LEU A 199 9.07 11.17 -7.45
N ALA A 200 9.55 10.57 -6.35
CA ALA A 200 9.18 9.21 -5.98
C ALA A 200 7.70 9.13 -5.57
N TRP A 201 7.19 10.13 -4.85
CA TRP A 201 5.78 10.25 -4.51
C TRP A 201 4.91 10.36 -5.77
N ARG A 202 5.28 11.24 -6.70
CA ARG A 202 4.59 11.36 -7.99
C ARG A 202 4.56 10.05 -8.77
N GLN A 203 5.69 9.34 -8.82
CA GLN A 203 5.77 8.06 -9.52
C GLN A 203 4.86 7.01 -8.85
N ASN A 204 4.81 7.01 -7.51
CA ASN A 204 3.90 6.16 -6.76
C ASN A 204 2.42 6.47 -7.08
N GLU A 205 2.02 7.76 -7.11
CA GLU A 205 0.66 8.17 -7.47
C GLU A 205 0.29 7.70 -8.88
N ARG A 206 1.21 7.85 -9.85
CA ARG A 206 0.99 7.35 -11.22
C ARG A 206 0.80 5.83 -11.27
N VAL A 207 1.54 5.07 -10.47
CA VAL A 207 1.37 3.62 -10.38
C VAL A 207 0.04 3.27 -9.71
N THR A 208 -0.33 3.97 -8.65
CA THR A 208 -1.61 3.78 -7.96
C THR A 208 -2.78 4.04 -8.89
N GLU A 209 -2.75 5.16 -9.63
CA GLU A 209 -3.79 5.49 -10.61
C GLU A 209 -3.82 4.50 -11.78
N SER A 210 -2.65 4.03 -12.24
CA SER A 210 -2.59 3.00 -13.28
C SER A 210 -3.28 1.69 -12.86
N ARG A 211 -3.16 1.31 -11.58
CA ARG A 211 -3.88 0.14 -11.05
C ARG A 211 -5.39 0.31 -11.13
N ARG A 212 -5.90 1.53 -10.79
CA ARG A 212 -7.33 1.85 -10.92
C ARG A 212 -7.78 1.73 -12.39
N MET A 213 -7.06 2.38 -13.31
CA MET A 213 -7.38 2.35 -14.75
C MET A 213 -7.38 0.92 -15.32
N LEU A 214 -6.41 0.10 -14.92
CA LEU A 214 -6.32 -1.30 -15.35
C LEU A 214 -7.49 -2.15 -14.81
N ARG A 215 -7.91 -1.94 -13.57
CA ARG A 215 -9.10 -2.60 -13.00
C ARG A 215 -10.39 -2.20 -13.73
N GLU A 216 -10.44 -0.98 -14.27
CA GLU A 216 -11.53 -0.50 -15.13
C GLU A 216 -11.45 -1.02 -16.57
N GLY A 217 -10.44 -1.85 -16.89
CA GLY A 217 -10.29 -2.49 -18.20
C GLY A 217 -9.58 -1.65 -19.26
N ARG A 218 -9.00 -0.48 -18.91
CA ARG A 218 -8.28 0.36 -19.88
C ARG A 218 -7.08 -0.36 -20.48
N ALA A 219 -6.77 -0.01 -21.73
CA ALA A 219 -5.63 -0.58 -22.44
C ALA A 219 -4.30 -0.13 -21.83
N LEU A 220 -3.27 -1.00 -21.88
CA LEU A 220 -1.95 -0.72 -21.31
C LEU A 220 -1.30 0.52 -21.95
N ALA A 221 -1.37 0.65 -23.27
CA ALA A 221 -0.80 1.78 -24.00
C ALA A 221 -1.52 3.09 -23.66
N GLU A 222 -2.84 3.07 -23.57
CA GLU A 222 -3.67 4.20 -23.16
C GLU A 222 -3.35 4.63 -21.73
N THR A 223 -3.26 3.66 -20.80
CA THR A 223 -2.90 3.91 -19.40
C THR A 223 -1.50 4.55 -19.29
N ALA A 224 -0.51 4.02 -20.01
CA ALA A 224 0.84 4.57 -20.00
C ALA A 224 0.87 6.02 -20.51
N HIS A 225 0.16 6.29 -21.62
CA HIS A 225 0.09 7.63 -22.20
C HIS A 225 -0.63 8.62 -21.28
N ALA A 226 -1.81 8.26 -20.79
CA ALA A 226 -2.62 9.12 -19.91
C ALA A 226 -1.90 9.51 -18.62
N LEU A 227 -0.96 8.70 -18.13
CA LEU A 227 -0.20 8.95 -16.91
C LEU A 227 1.18 9.56 -17.18
N GLY A 228 1.48 9.96 -18.44
CA GLY A 228 2.72 10.64 -18.81
C GLY A 228 3.97 9.77 -18.67
N PHE A 229 3.86 8.46 -18.90
CA PHE A 229 5.03 7.61 -19.10
C PHE A 229 5.58 7.82 -20.51
N VAL A 230 6.91 7.82 -20.63
CA VAL A 230 7.61 8.03 -21.91
C VAL A 230 7.17 7.01 -22.96
N ASP A 231 7.05 5.75 -22.56
CA ASP A 231 6.59 4.65 -23.38
C ASP A 231 6.03 3.51 -22.51
N GLN A 232 5.42 2.51 -23.17
CA GLN A 232 4.88 1.34 -22.50
C GLN A 232 5.95 0.50 -21.79
N SER A 233 7.19 0.45 -22.30
CA SER A 233 8.29 -0.29 -21.67
C SER A 233 8.74 0.38 -20.37
N HIS A 234 8.80 1.72 -20.35
CA HIS A 234 9.03 2.49 -19.13
C HIS A 234 7.91 2.24 -18.12
N PHE A 235 6.65 2.32 -18.54
CA PHE A 235 5.51 1.99 -17.68
C PHE A 235 5.63 0.59 -17.07
N HIS A 236 5.93 -0.45 -17.87
CA HIS A 236 6.09 -1.82 -17.40
C HIS A 236 7.17 -1.96 -16.33
N ARG A 237 8.37 -1.35 -16.55
CA ARG A 237 9.46 -1.40 -15.57
C ARG A 237 9.08 -0.75 -14.25
N VAL A 238 8.46 0.44 -14.31
CA VAL A 238 8.05 1.19 -13.13
C VAL A 238 6.94 0.45 -12.38
N PHE A 239 5.90 0.02 -13.08
CA PHE A 239 4.78 -0.72 -12.50
C PHE A 239 5.27 -1.99 -11.78
N ARG A 240 6.10 -2.79 -12.45
CA ARG A 240 6.64 -4.02 -11.90
C ARG A 240 7.49 -3.78 -10.64
N ALA A 241 8.24 -2.69 -10.59
CA ALA A 241 9.06 -2.32 -9.44
C ALA A 241 8.22 -1.94 -8.19
N HIS A 242 6.95 -1.54 -8.37
CA HIS A 242 6.04 -1.16 -7.28
C HIS A 242 5.03 -2.26 -6.96
N VAL A 243 4.53 -2.98 -7.97
CA VAL A 243 3.41 -3.93 -7.83
C VAL A 243 3.89 -5.38 -7.80
N ALA A 244 5.14 -5.66 -8.23
CA ALA A 244 5.74 -6.99 -8.38
C ALA A 244 4.98 -7.93 -9.34
N ALA A 245 4.10 -7.38 -10.16
CA ALA A 245 3.41 -8.06 -11.25
C ALA A 245 3.56 -7.23 -12.52
N SER A 246 3.47 -7.84 -13.70
CA SER A 246 3.39 -7.05 -14.91
C SER A 246 2.01 -6.38 -15.01
N PRO A 247 1.89 -5.22 -15.69
CA PRO A 247 0.58 -4.60 -15.90
C PRO A 247 -0.41 -5.53 -16.64
N GLY A 248 0.10 -6.37 -17.55
CA GLY A 248 -0.74 -7.36 -18.27
C GLY A 248 -1.27 -8.45 -17.32
N THR A 249 -0.42 -9.03 -16.50
CA THR A 249 -0.82 -10.02 -15.46
C THR A 249 -1.76 -9.40 -14.42
N TYR A 250 -1.59 -8.10 -14.13
CA TYR A 250 -2.42 -7.39 -13.15
C TYR A 250 -3.83 -7.10 -13.67
N ARG A 251 -3.96 -6.87 -14.97
CA ARG A 251 -5.25 -6.59 -15.61
C ARG A 251 -6.18 -7.83 -15.66
N GLY A 252 -5.61 -9.05 -15.58
CA GLY A 252 -6.34 -10.32 -15.69
C GLY A 252 -6.39 -10.87 -17.08
#